data_89c179e711223f7ff5135cbfcb01f035
#
_entry.id   89c179e711223f7ff5135cbfcb01f035
#
_cell.length_a   1.000
_cell.length_b   1.000
_cell.length_c   1.000
_cell.angle_alpha   90.00
_cell.angle_beta   90.00
_cell.angle_gamma   90.00
#
_symmetry.space_group_name_H-M   'P 1'
#
loop_
_entity.id
_entity.type
_entity.pdbx_description
1 polymer ?
#
loop_
_entity_poly.entity_id
_entity_poly.type
_entity_poly.pdbx_seq_one_letter_code
_entity_poly.pdbx_strand_id
1 'polypeptide(L)'
;MHASAIATNTGIAAMSTGLVGSLQLTHAIVPPTPGPLAAAALVGADIGKTIVYGGVCCFFGSLTCWAWGKWIAGPRIKTMGNPEFAMETKKEIPPNIGIIASYAPIVIPIVLISLHSIAQLYLDEGNFLRPIITYLGWPVCALAVGVWLAYRNVYSIDDKKKAKNEWIENALRGSAMILVITGLGGSLSEILKGTPVVSYIVDFFVHYKLPAIILPFIIGVIGNMITGSTTVGVITAASIVAPMLSSLQLSPEAAMLSGASGSV
;
A
#
# COMPACT_ATOMS: atom_id res chain seq x y z
N MET A 1 -8.79 -17.77 -8.05
CA MET A 1 -8.68 -18.63 -6.86
C MET A 1 -9.18 -20.06 -7.10
N HIS A 2 -10.43 -20.28 -7.55
CA HIS A 2 -10.96 -21.63 -7.78
C HIS A 2 -10.13 -22.46 -8.77
N ALA A 3 -9.79 -21.90 -9.94
CA ALA A 3 -8.97 -22.57 -10.94
C ALA A 3 -7.58 -22.96 -10.42
N SER A 4 -6.95 -22.07 -9.66
CA SER A 4 -5.63 -22.32 -9.08
C SER A 4 -5.68 -23.35 -7.95
N ALA A 5 -6.74 -23.34 -7.12
CA ALA A 5 -6.95 -24.33 -6.07
C ALA A 5 -7.13 -25.74 -6.64
N ILE A 6 -7.87 -25.87 -7.74
CA ILE A 6 -8.04 -27.14 -8.46
C ILE A 6 -6.71 -27.59 -9.08
N ALA A 7 -6.00 -26.70 -9.75
CA ALA A 7 -4.71 -27.01 -10.41
C ALA A 7 -3.62 -27.45 -9.44
N THR A 8 -3.61 -26.91 -8.23
CA THR A 8 -2.60 -27.20 -7.18
C THR A 8 -3.08 -28.25 -6.16
N ASN A 9 -4.32 -28.75 -6.28
CA ASN A 9 -4.95 -29.64 -5.31
C ASN A 9 -4.91 -29.11 -3.86
N THR A 10 -4.99 -27.80 -3.71
CA THR A 10 -5.00 -27.09 -2.42
C THR A 10 -6.43 -26.66 -2.08
N GLY A 11 -6.82 -26.75 -0.81
CA GLY A 11 -8.13 -26.27 -0.37
C GLY A 11 -8.29 -24.76 -0.62
N ILE A 12 -9.49 -24.34 -1.04
CA ILE A 12 -9.80 -22.92 -1.28
C ILE A 12 -9.49 -22.07 -0.06
N ALA A 13 -9.76 -22.57 1.15
CA ALA A 13 -9.49 -21.87 2.40
C ALA A 13 -8.01 -21.53 2.56
N ALA A 14 -7.11 -22.49 2.31
CA ALA A 14 -5.66 -22.26 2.38
C ALA A 14 -5.21 -21.24 1.36
N MET A 15 -5.70 -21.35 0.12
CA MET A 15 -5.33 -20.43 -0.95
C MET A 15 -5.90 -19.02 -0.74
N SER A 16 -7.15 -18.92 -0.27
CA SER A 16 -7.79 -17.64 0.05
C SER A 16 -7.05 -16.91 1.16
N THR A 17 -6.70 -17.61 2.24
CA THR A 17 -5.96 -17.01 3.36
C THR A 17 -4.59 -16.49 2.92
N GLY A 18 -3.85 -17.29 2.15
CA GLY A 18 -2.54 -16.89 1.63
C GLY A 18 -2.63 -15.69 0.68
N LEU A 19 -3.52 -15.74 -0.31
CA LEU A 19 -3.65 -14.68 -1.31
C LEU A 19 -4.29 -13.41 -0.74
N VAL A 20 -5.44 -13.52 -0.06
CA VAL A 20 -6.16 -12.34 0.45
C VAL A 20 -5.35 -11.65 1.53
N GLY A 21 -4.76 -12.41 2.47
CA GLY A 21 -3.91 -11.84 3.52
C GLY A 21 -2.69 -11.13 2.94
N SER A 22 -2.00 -11.74 1.97
CA SER A 22 -0.82 -11.13 1.33
C SER A 22 -1.17 -9.88 0.52
N LEU A 23 -2.30 -9.90 -0.22
CA LEU A 23 -2.78 -8.74 -0.97
C LEU A 23 -3.19 -7.60 -0.04
N GLN A 24 -3.87 -7.91 1.07
CA GLN A 24 -4.29 -6.92 2.05
C GLN A 24 -3.10 -6.26 2.73
N LEU A 25 -2.09 -7.04 3.16
CA LEU A 25 -0.84 -6.52 3.71
C LEU A 25 -0.15 -5.57 2.74
N THR A 26 0.02 -6.00 1.49
CA THR A 26 0.70 -5.19 0.46
C THR A 26 -0.07 -3.91 0.17
N HIS A 27 -1.39 -4.00 0.08
CA HIS A 27 -2.26 -2.84 -0.15
C HIS A 27 -2.18 -1.81 0.97
N ALA A 28 -2.09 -2.25 2.22
CA ALA A 28 -2.06 -1.36 3.38
C ALA A 28 -0.68 -0.76 3.67
N ILE A 29 0.41 -1.49 3.36
CA ILE A 29 1.77 -1.14 3.81
C ILE A 29 2.61 -0.51 2.71
N VAL A 30 2.47 -0.97 1.45
CA VAL A 30 3.40 -0.60 0.38
C VAL A 30 2.84 0.48 -0.53
N PRO A 31 3.49 1.67 -0.63
CA PRO A 31 3.23 2.59 -1.73
C PRO A 31 3.47 1.92 -3.10
N PRO A 32 2.82 2.31 -4.18
CA PRO A 32 2.07 3.56 -4.37
C PRO A 32 0.55 3.46 -4.12
N THR A 33 0.11 2.53 -3.28
CA THR A 33 -1.31 2.48 -2.90
C THR A 33 -1.73 3.76 -2.17
N PRO A 34 -2.98 4.23 -2.34
CA PRO A 34 -3.38 5.57 -1.92
C PRO A 34 -3.25 5.84 -0.42
N GLY A 35 -3.58 4.86 0.42
CA GLY A 35 -3.48 4.99 1.88
C GLY A 35 -2.03 5.21 2.36
N PRO A 36 -1.12 4.28 2.08
CA PRO A 36 0.30 4.43 2.37
C PRO A 36 0.94 5.68 1.78
N LEU A 37 0.57 6.06 0.55
CA LEU A 37 1.11 7.25 -0.09
C LEU A 37 0.68 8.53 0.64
N ALA A 38 -0.60 8.64 0.99
CA ALA A 38 -1.13 9.76 1.74
C ALA A 38 -0.54 9.82 3.17
N ALA A 39 -0.45 8.68 3.84
CA ALA A 39 0.15 8.60 5.17
C ALA A 39 1.62 8.99 5.16
N ALA A 40 2.41 8.50 4.19
CA ALA A 40 3.81 8.88 4.03
C ALA A 40 3.98 10.39 3.84
N ALA A 41 3.11 11.02 3.04
CA ALA A 41 3.10 12.47 2.86
C ALA A 41 2.79 13.23 4.15
N LEU A 42 1.84 12.74 4.97
CA LEU A 42 1.46 13.36 6.25
C LEU A 42 2.57 13.32 7.30
N VAL A 43 3.29 12.21 7.39
CA VAL A 43 4.40 12.08 8.36
C VAL A 43 5.75 12.55 7.81
N GLY A 44 5.84 12.88 6.51
CA GLY A 44 7.08 13.24 5.84
C GLY A 44 8.03 12.06 5.60
N ALA A 45 7.50 10.85 5.44
CA ALA A 45 8.30 9.65 5.17
C ALA A 45 8.79 9.62 3.72
N ASP A 46 10.02 9.13 3.52
CA ASP A 46 10.54 8.86 2.19
C ASP A 46 9.82 7.65 1.58
N ILE A 47 9.19 7.88 0.42
CA ILE A 47 8.33 6.89 -0.23
C ILE A 47 9.14 5.67 -0.68
N GLY A 48 10.35 5.86 -1.17
CA GLY A 48 11.18 4.75 -1.63
C GLY A 48 11.71 3.91 -0.48
N LYS A 49 12.14 4.53 0.64
CA LYS A 49 12.48 3.79 1.87
C LYS A 49 11.29 3.03 2.39
N THR A 50 10.11 3.65 2.36
CA THR A 50 8.86 3.01 2.77
C THR A 50 8.52 1.80 1.89
N ILE A 51 8.74 1.88 0.58
CA ILE A 51 8.57 0.74 -0.34
C ILE A 51 9.53 -0.40 0.04
N VAL A 52 10.81 -0.10 0.28
CA VAL A 52 11.81 -1.13 0.60
C VAL A 52 11.50 -1.79 1.95
N TYR A 53 11.31 -1.00 2.99
CA TYR A 53 11.01 -1.53 4.33
C TYR A 53 9.65 -2.21 4.38
N GLY A 54 8.63 -1.61 3.76
CA GLY A 54 7.31 -2.20 3.64
C GLY A 54 7.31 -3.50 2.85
N GLY A 55 8.10 -3.57 1.78
CA GLY A 55 8.29 -4.78 0.99
C GLY A 55 8.89 -5.93 1.82
N VAL A 56 9.89 -5.65 2.66
CA VAL A 56 10.47 -6.63 3.60
C VAL A 56 9.42 -7.09 4.61
N CYS A 57 8.67 -6.17 5.22
CA CYS A 57 7.59 -6.51 6.15
C CYS A 57 6.51 -7.37 5.47
N CYS A 58 6.09 -7.00 4.26
CA CYS A 58 5.10 -7.74 3.49
C CYS A 58 5.59 -9.13 3.08
N PHE A 59 6.88 -9.30 2.79
CA PHE A 59 7.46 -10.61 2.49
C PHE A 59 7.29 -11.57 3.67
N PHE A 60 7.72 -11.16 4.87
CA PHE A 60 7.55 -11.99 6.08
C PHE A 60 6.08 -12.16 6.46
N GLY A 61 5.27 -11.10 6.36
CA GLY A 61 3.83 -11.17 6.59
C GLY A 61 3.12 -12.13 5.62
N SER A 62 3.49 -12.12 4.35
CA SER A 62 2.95 -13.05 3.35
C SER A 62 3.34 -14.50 3.62
N LEU A 63 4.56 -14.74 4.09
CA LEU A 63 4.98 -16.08 4.55
C LEU A 63 4.14 -16.56 5.72
N THR A 64 3.83 -15.70 6.69
CA THR A 64 2.95 -16.06 7.81
C THR A 64 1.52 -16.34 7.37
N CYS A 65 0.97 -15.52 6.46
CA CYS A 65 -0.36 -15.76 5.86
C CYS A 65 -0.40 -17.10 5.09
N TRP A 66 0.64 -17.39 4.33
CA TRP A 66 0.76 -18.66 3.61
C TRP A 66 0.87 -19.85 4.57
N ALA A 67 1.72 -19.75 5.59
CA ALA A 67 1.90 -20.77 6.59
C ALA A 67 0.61 -21.06 7.37
N TRP A 68 -0.07 -20.00 7.80
CA TRP A 68 -1.37 -20.10 8.45
C TRP A 68 -2.42 -20.78 7.55
N GLY A 69 -2.48 -20.33 6.29
CA GLY A 69 -3.37 -20.92 5.29
C GLY A 69 -3.12 -22.41 5.09
N LYS A 70 -1.85 -22.81 4.97
CA LYS A 70 -1.45 -24.20 4.73
C LYS A 70 -1.66 -25.11 5.94
N TRP A 71 -1.26 -24.64 7.14
CA TRP A 71 -1.20 -25.51 8.31
C TRP A 71 -2.44 -25.42 9.22
N ILE A 72 -3.18 -24.31 9.17
CA ILE A 72 -4.30 -24.06 10.09
C ILE A 72 -5.63 -23.99 9.34
N ALA A 73 -5.78 -23.11 8.36
CA ALA A 73 -7.04 -22.91 7.66
C ALA A 73 -7.37 -24.09 6.72
N GLY A 74 -6.40 -24.56 5.93
CA GLY A 74 -6.60 -25.65 4.97
C GLY A 74 -7.07 -26.96 5.59
N PRO A 75 -6.42 -27.48 6.66
CA PRO A 75 -6.86 -28.71 7.31
C PRO A 75 -8.23 -28.61 7.99
N ARG A 76 -8.60 -27.41 8.48
CA ARG A 76 -9.87 -27.20 9.19
C ARG A 76 -11.06 -26.99 8.26
N ILE A 77 -10.84 -26.38 7.11
CA ILE A 77 -11.89 -26.01 6.15
C ILE A 77 -11.63 -26.75 4.84
N LYS A 78 -12.18 -27.94 4.73
CA LYS A 78 -12.05 -28.81 3.54
C LYS A 78 -13.04 -28.41 2.44
N THR A 79 -12.96 -27.19 1.94
CA THR A 79 -13.70 -26.76 0.75
C THR A 79 -12.84 -26.91 -0.48
N MET A 80 -13.21 -27.82 -1.37
CA MET A 80 -12.60 -27.90 -2.71
C MET A 80 -13.16 -26.80 -3.62
N GLY A 81 -12.36 -26.33 -4.58
CA GLY A 81 -12.84 -25.41 -5.61
C GLY A 81 -14.00 -25.99 -6.40
N ASN A 82 -15.03 -25.19 -6.67
CA ASN A 82 -16.09 -25.61 -7.56
C ASN A 82 -15.62 -25.52 -9.02
N PRO A 83 -15.62 -26.65 -9.78
CA PRO A 83 -15.17 -26.64 -11.18
C PRO A 83 -15.98 -25.70 -12.08
N GLU A 84 -17.25 -25.45 -11.78
CA GLU A 84 -18.11 -24.55 -12.56
C GLU A 84 -17.59 -23.11 -12.56
N PHE A 85 -17.10 -22.60 -11.40
CA PHE A 85 -16.49 -21.26 -11.33
C PHE A 85 -15.15 -21.16 -12.06
N ALA A 86 -14.46 -22.29 -12.27
CA ALA A 86 -13.22 -22.31 -13.04
C ALA A 86 -13.46 -22.16 -14.56
N MET A 87 -14.64 -22.56 -15.04
CA MET A 87 -14.99 -22.44 -16.46
C MET A 87 -15.48 -21.04 -16.84
N GLU A 88 -16.13 -20.30 -15.94
CA GLU A 88 -16.57 -18.93 -16.22
C GLU A 88 -15.39 -17.93 -16.34
N THR A 89 -14.21 -18.26 -15.83
CA THR A 89 -13.04 -17.37 -15.89
C THR A 89 -12.22 -17.51 -17.20
N LYS A 90 -12.64 -18.34 -18.16
CA LYS A 90 -12.12 -18.32 -19.52
C LYS A 90 -12.71 -17.18 -20.35
N LYS A 91 -12.60 -15.93 -19.88
CA LYS A 91 -12.62 -14.80 -20.80
C LYS A 91 -11.39 -14.92 -21.69
N GLU A 92 -11.61 -14.94 -22.99
CA GLU A 92 -10.57 -14.97 -23.99
C GLU A 92 -9.51 -13.92 -23.66
N ILE A 93 -8.33 -14.38 -23.29
CA ILE A 93 -7.16 -13.51 -23.14
C ILE A 93 -6.85 -13.05 -24.56
N PRO A 94 -6.89 -11.74 -24.86
CA PRO A 94 -6.56 -11.28 -26.20
C PRO A 94 -5.17 -11.78 -26.56
N PRO A 95 -5.02 -12.40 -27.75
CA PRO A 95 -3.74 -12.92 -28.16
C PRO A 95 -2.74 -11.76 -28.29
N ASN A 96 -1.57 -11.91 -27.70
CA ASN A 96 -0.36 -11.10 -27.89
C ASN A 96 -0.01 -10.00 -26.91
N ILE A 97 -0.47 -9.99 -25.66
CA ILE A 97 0.26 -9.20 -24.66
C ILE A 97 1.33 -10.09 -24.04
N GLY A 98 2.60 -9.78 -24.29
CA GLY A 98 3.69 -10.44 -23.57
C GLY A 98 3.58 -10.21 -22.06
N ILE A 99 3.98 -11.20 -21.27
CA ILE A 99 3.96 -11.13 -19.79
C ILE A 99 4.62 -9.84 -19.29
N ILE A 100 5.76 -9.46 -19.86
CA ILE A 100 6.50 -8.24 -19.50
C ILE A 100 5.64 -6.98 -19.73
N ALA A 101 4.95 -6.88 -20.87
CA ALA A 101 4.10 -5.73 -21.18
C ALA A 101 2.91 -5.62 -20.22
N SER A 102 2.37 -6.76 -19.75
CA SER A 102 1.24 -6.78 -18.79
C SER A 102 1.63 -6.27 -17.40
N TYR A 103 2.83 -6.59 -16.92
CA TYR A 103 3.31 -6.19 -15.60
C TYR A 103 4.04 -4.84 -15.59
N ALA A 104 4.56 -4.38 -16.74
CA ALA A 104 5.33 -3.14 -16.85
C ALA A 104 4.62 -1.90 -16.25
N PRO A 105 3.29 -1.68 -16.43
CA PRO A 105 2.60 -0.54 -15.84
C PRO A 105 2.64 -0.47 -14.32
N ILE A 106 2.81 -1.61 -13.65
CA ILE A 106 2.87 -1.70 -12.19
C ILE A 106 4.32 -1.67 -11.72
N VAL A 107 5.18 -2.49 -12.34
CA VAL A 107 6.56 -2.69 -11.88
C VAL A 107 7.43 -1.45 -12.16
N ILE A 108 7.28 -0.81 -13.33
CA ILE A 108 8.13 0.32 -13.72
C ILE A 108 7.97 1.51 -12.75
N PRO A 109 6.78 1.97 -12.37
CA PRO A 109 6.64 3.03 -11.36
C PRO A 109 7.30 2.70 -10.02
N ILE A 110 7.13 1.47 -9.54
CA ILE A 110 7.73 1.03 -8.26
C ILE A 110 9.25 1.09 -8.34
N VAL A 111 9.83 0.58 -9.42
CA VAL A 111 11.28 0.62 -9.64
C VAL A 111 11.79 2.05 -9.75
N LEU A 112 11.10 2.93 -10.48
CA LEU A 112 11.50 4.33 -10.63
C LEU A 112 11.50 5.06 -9.28
N ILE A 113 10.46 4.90 -8.47
CA ILE A 113 10.35 5.51 -7.14
C ILE A 113 11.45 4.97 -6.21
N SER A 114 11.70 3.66 -6.24
CA SER A 114 12.78 3.06 -5.44
C SER A 114 14.16 3.55 -5.88
N LEU A 115 14.41 3.67 -7.19
CA LEU A 115 15.66 4.20 -7.74
C LEU A 115 15.88 5.66 -7.36
N HIS A 116 14.82 6.48 -7.30
CA HIS A 116 14.90 7.84 -6.81
C HIS A 116 15.50 7.90 -5.41
N SER A 117 14.98 7.11 -4.47
CA SER A 117 15.50 7.11 -3.09
C SER A 117 16.91 6.55 -2.99
N ILE A 118 17.24 5.53 -3.78
CA ILE A 118 18.60 4.99 -3.85
C ILE A 118 19.57 6.05 -4.41
N ALA A 119 19.15 6.75 -5.47
CA ALA A 119 19.97 7.79 -6.07
C ALA A 119 20.26 8.95 -5.10
N GLN A 120 19.29 9.33 -4.27
CA GLN A 120 19.50 10.36 -3.24
C GLN A 120 20.51 9.93 -2.16
N LEU A 121 20.59 8.64 -1.86
CA LEU A 121 21.49 8.12 -0.82
C LEU A 121 22.92 7.88 -1.30
N TYR A 122 23.10 7.49 -2.57
CA TYR A 122 24.37 6.97 -3.08
C TYR A 122 25.00 7.82 -4.19
N LEU A 123 24.25 8.74 -4.82
CA LEU A 123 24.78 9.59 -5.88
C LEU A 123 25.10 11.00 -5.35
N ASP A 124 26.33 11.45 -5.58
CA ASP A 124 26.78 12.78 -5.25
C ASP A 124 26.02 13.86 -6.04
N GLU A 125 25.95 15.08 -5.48
CA GLU A 125 25.23 16.21 -6.09
C GLU A 125 25.78 16.61 -7.48
N GLY A 126 27.04 16.35 -7.75
CA GLY A 126 27.69 16.61 -9.04
C GLY A 126 27.43 15.56 -10.13
N ASN A 127 26.73 14.48 -9.84
CA ASN A 127 26.50 13.43 -10.81
C ASN A 127 25.38 13.81 -11.79
N PHE A 128 25.66 13.77 -13.09
CA PHE A 128 24.72 14.11 -14.17
C PHE A 128 23.44 13.21 -14.17
N LEU A 129 23.55 11.99 -13.71
CA LEU A 129 22.42 11.04 -13.66
C LEU A 129 21.45 11.32 -12.50
N ARG A 130 21.93 11.93 -11.41
CA ARG A 130 21.11 12.20 -10.21
C ARG A 130 19.84 13.00 -10.52
N PRO A 131 19.89 14.17 -11.19
CA PRO A 131 18.68 14.94 -11.47
C PRO A 131 17.69 14.20 -12.38
N ILE A 132 18.17 13.40 -13.33
CA ILE A 132 17.33 12.63 -14.25
C ILE A 132 16.57 11.54 -13.48
N ILE A 133 17.28 10.76 -12.67
CA ILE A 133 16.67 9.68 -11.86
C ILE A 133 15.72 10.29 -10.82
N THR A 134 16.09 11.39 -10.20
CA THR A 134 15.28 12.10 -9.22
C THR A 134 13.97 12.60 -9.85
N TYR A 135 14.02 13.17 -11.04
CA TYR A 135 12.82 13.67 -11.72
C TYR A 135 11.91 12.53 -12.21
N LEU A 136 12.47 11.52 -12.86
CA LEU A 136 11.69 10.36 -13.36
C LEU A 136 11.12 9.50 -12.24
N GLY A 137 11.85 9.40 -11.13
CA GLY A 137 11.42 8.64 -9.95
C GLY A 137 10.52 9.44 -9.00
N TRP A 138 10.26 10.72 -9.28
CA TRP A 138 9.25 11.46 -8.53
C TRP A 138 7.89 10.76 -8.66
N PRO A 139 7.16 10.51 -7.55
CA PRO A 139 5.96 9.66 -7.56
C PRO A 139 4.95 10.02 -8.64
N VAL A 140 4.72 11.33 -8.85
CA VAL A 140 3.77 11.80 -9.88
C VAL A 140 4.24 11.42 -11.28
N CYS A 141 5.54 11.63 -11.60
CA CYS A 141 6.11 11.28 -12.90
C CYS A 141 6.13 9.76 -13.11
N ALA A 142 6.56 9.02 -12.10
CA ALA A 142 6.62 7.56 -12.17
C ALA A 142 5.23 6.94 -12.39
N LEU A 143 4.21 7.40 -11.64
CA LEU A 143 2.83 6.94 -11.82
C LEU A 143 2.24 7.37 -13.17
N ALA A 144 2.56 8.58 -13.67
CA ALA A 144 2.15 9.01 -15.01
C ALA A 144 2.72 8.10 -16.11
N VAL A 145 3.98 7.66 -15.98
CA VAL A 145 4.58 6.65 -16.87
C VAL A 145 3.81 5.32 -16.78
N GLY A 146 3.43 4.88 -15.58
CA GLY A 146 2.63 3.68 -15.39
C GLY A 146 1.27 3.77 -16.08
N VAL A 147 0.56 4.88 -15.91
CA VAL A 147 -0.73 5.13 -16.58
C VAL A 147 -0.57 5.15 -18.10
N TRP A 148 0.46 5.79 -18.61
CA TRP A 148 0.76 5.82 -20.04
C TRP A 148 1.02 4.42 -20.62
N LEU A 149 1.81 3.60 -19.91
CA LEU A 149 2.06 2.21 -20.29
C LEU A 149 0.78 1.37 -20.23
N ALA A 150 -0.04 1.53 -19.20
CA ALA A 150 -1.34 0.86 -19.10
C ALA A 150 -2.25 1.24 -20.26
N TYR A 151 -2.32 2.53 -20.62
CA TYR A 151 -3.12 2.99 -21.75
C TYR A 151 -2.64 2.44 -23.09
N ARG A 152 -1.33 2.29 -23.29
CA ARG A 152 -0.78 1.64 -24.49
C ARG A 152 -1.19 0.18 -24.63
N ASN A 153 -1.44 -0.51 -23.53
CA ASN A 153 -1.88 -1.90 -23.50
C ASN A 153 -3.38 -2.07 -23.82
N VAL A 154 -4.12 -0.98 -23.96
CA VAL A 154 -5.54 -1.03 -24.37
C VAL A 154 -5.63 -1.18 -25.88
N TYR A 155 -6.17 -2.30 -26.36
CA TYR A 155 -6.09 -2.71 -27.77
C TYR A 155 -7.29 -2.28 -28.61
N SER A 156 -8.49 -2.35 -28.05
CA SER A 156 -9.74 -2.06 -28.75
C SER A 156 -10.05 -0.58 -28.77
N ILE A 157 -10.67 -0.08 -29.85
CA ILE A 157 -11.17 1.31 -29.92
C ILE A 157 -12.26 1.53 -28.87
N ASP A 158 -13.12 0.53 -28.63
CA ASP A 158 -14.19 0.60 -27.65
C ASP A 158 -13.64 0.59 -26.23
N ASP A 159 -12.59 -0.21 -25.97
CA ASP A 159 -11.90 -0.20 -24.66
C ASP A 159 -11.17 1.13 -24.42
N LYS A 160 -10.61 1.76 -25.46
CA LYS A 160 -10.02 3.12 -25.34
C LYS A 160 -11.05 4.17 -24.99
N LYS A 161 -12.28 4.11 -25.56
CA LYS A 161 -13.37 5.01 -25.18
C LYS A 161 -13.81 4.77 -23.75
N LYS A 162 -13.96 3.51 -23.31
CA LYS A 162 -14.25 3.14 -21.92
C LYS A 162 -13.15 3.60 -20.98
N ALA A 163 -11.88 3.37 -21.33
CA ALA A 163 -10.75 3.83 -20.53
C ALA A 163 -10.78 5.34 -20.31
N LYS A 164 -11.07 6.11 -21.37
CA LYS A 164 -11.12 7.58 -21.29
C LYS A 164 -12.32 8.12 -20.52
N ASN A 165 -13.50 7.53 -20.68
CA ASN A 165 -14.74 8.11 -20.16
C ASN A 165 -15.16 7.48 -18.81
N GLU A 166 -15.03 6.16 -18.65
CA GLU A 166 -15.51 5.45 -17.47
C GLU A 166 -14.39 5.17 -16.44
N TRP A 167 -13.23 4.68 -16.90
CA TRP A 167 -12.16 4.28 -15.98
C TRP A 167 -11.49 5.49 -15.33
N ILE A 168 -11.28 6.56 -16.12
CA ILE A 168 -10.71 7.81 -15.59
C ILE A 168 -11.71 8.45 -14.61
N GLU A 169 -12.99 8.48 -14.96
CA GLU A 169 -14.02 9.04 -14.06
C GLU A 169 -14.12 8.24 -12.76
N ASN A 170 -14.13 6.91 -12.83
CA ASN A 170 -14.15 6.04 -11.65
C ASN A 170 -12.88 6.20 -10.79
N ALA A 171 -11.72 6.34 -11.42
CA ALA A 171 -10.47 6.62 -10.73
C ALA A 171 -10.50 7.98 -10.02
N LEU A 172 -11.01 9.02 -10.67
CA LEU A 172 -11.17 10.36 -10.07
C LEU A 172 -12.16 10.35 -8.90
N ARG A 173 -13.28 9.65 -9.03
CA ARG A 173 -14.27 9.49 -7.94
C ARG A 173 -13.65 8.79 -6.74
N GLY A 174 -12.90 7.71 -6.95
CA GLY A 174 -12.17 7.01 -5.90
C GLY A 174 -11.10 7.87 -5.23
N SER A 175 -10.36 8.65 -6.03
CA SER A 175 -9.33 9.56 -5.54
C SER A 175 -9.89 10.74 -4.73
N ALA A 176 -11.09 11.23 -5.07
CA ALA A 176 -11.72 12.35 -4.36
C ALA A 176 -11.93 12.05 -2.87
N MET A 177 -12.37 10.84 -2.53
CA MET A 177 -12.54 10.42 -1.13
C MET A 177 -11.21 10.43 -0.37
N ILE A 178 -10.14 9.94 -0.99
CA ILE A 178 -8.81 9.91 -0.40
C ILE A 178 -8.27 11.31 -0.17
N LEU A 179 -8.46 12.23 -1.12
CA LEU A 179 -8.06 13.63 -0.99
C LEU A 179 -8.78 14.32 0.18
N VAL A 180 -10.08 14.09 0.33
CA VAL A 180 -10.87 14.65 1.45
C VAL A 180 -10.37 14.11 2.79
N ILE A 181 -10.20 12.78 2.91
CA ILE A 181 -9.72 12.15 4.15
C ILE A 181 -8.30 12.64 4.49
N THR A 182 -7.42 12.73 3.51
CA THR A 182 -6.04 13.20 3.70
C THR A 182 -6.01 14.68 4.13
N GLY A 183 -6.84 15.51 3.48
CA GLY A 183 -6.96 16.93 3.84
C GLY A 183 -7.50 17.15 5.25
N LEU A 184 -8.55 16.42 5.63
CA LEU A 184 -9.09 16.44 6.99
C LEU A 184 -8.07 15.89 8.01
N GLY A 185 -7.32 14.83 7.65
CA GLY A 185 -6.24 14.29 8.47
C GLY A 185 -5.11 15.30 8.71
N GLY A 186 -4.71 16.04 7.67
CA GLY A 186 -3.72 17.11 7.79
C GLY A 186 -4.22 18.25 8.70
N SER A 187 -5.48 18.66 8.56
CA SER A 187 -6.09 19.65 9.44
C SER A 187 -6.16 19.19 10.89
N LEU A 188 -6.51 17.92 11.14
CA LEU A 188 -6.49 17.32 12.47
C LEU A 188 -5.09 17.34 13.07
N SER A 189 -4.07 16.95 12.30
CA SER A 189 -2.67 16.99 12.70
C SER A 189 -2.24 18.40 13.15
N GLU A 190 -2.63 19.44 12.39
CA GLU A 190 -2.29 20.82 12.70
C GLU A 190 -2.99 21.33 13.96
N ILE A 191 -4.26 20.98 14.16
CA ILE A 191 -4.99 21.28 15.39
C ILE A 191 -4.32 20.61 16.59
N LEU A 192 -3.94 19.34 16.48
CA LEU A 192 -3.30 18.60 17.57
C LEU A 192 -1.97 19.23 18.01
N LYS A 193 -1.17 19.75 17.08
CA LYS A 193 0.09 20.45 17.39
C LYS A 193 -0.10 21.61 18.36
N GLY A 194 -1.22 22.33 18.28
CA GLY A 194 -1.54 23.47 19.15
C GLY A 194 -2.18 23.08 20.49
N THR A 195 -2.37 21.78 20.77
CA THR A 195 -3.05 21.34 22.00
C THR A 195 -2.10 20.61 22.96
N PRO A 196 -2.39 20.65 24.29
CA PRO A 196 -1.63 19.89 25.28
C PRO A 196 -1.74 18.36 25.14
N VAL A 197 -2.66 17.86 24.30
CA VAL A 197 -2.90 16.42 24.10
C VAL A 197 -1.64 15.69 23.67
N VAL A 198 -0.85 16.31 22.79
CA VAL A 198 0.43 15.75 22.33
C VAL A 198 1.38 15.50 23.51
N SER A 199 1.54 16.50 24.38
CA SER A 199 2.40 16.39 25.57
C SER A 199 1.92 15.29 26.51
N TYR A 200 0.63 15.22 26.80
CA TYR A 200 0.07 14.17 27.66
C TYR A 200 0.31 12.76 27.14
N ILE A 201 0.14 12.55 25.83
CA ILE A 201 0.39 11.24 25.22
C ILE A 201 1.89 10.90 25.29
N VAL A 202 2.77 11.85 24.97
CA VAL A 202 4.22 11.65 25.03
C VAL A 202 4.65 11.34 26.45
N ASP A 203 4.21 12.12 27.44
CA ASP A 203 4.54 11.92 28.85
C ASP A 203 4.06 10.56 29.34
N PHE A 204 2.87 10.12 28.94
CA PHE A 204 2.37 8.78 29.23
C PHE A 204 3.31 7.70 28.70
N PHE A 205 3.72 7.78 27.42
CA PHE A 205 4.62 6.80 26.83
C PHE A 205 6.00 6.78 27.49
N VAL A 206 6.53 7.95 27.83
CA VAL A 206 7.81 8.08 28.54
C VAL A 206 7.73 7.55 29.96
N HIS A 207 6.67 7.91 30.71
CA HIS A 207 6.47 7.49 32.09
C HIS A 207 6.38 5.96 32.24
N TYR A 208 5.61 5.31 31.34
CA TYR A 208 5.44 3.86 31.37
C TYR A 208 6.51 3.11 30.54
N LYS A 209 7.52 3.81 29.98
CA LYS A 209 8.58 3.24 29.15
C LYS A 209 8.04 2.37 27.99
N LEU A 210 6.92 2.79 27.41
CA LEU A 210 6.31 2.08 26.30
C LEU A 210 7.08 2.37 25.00
N PRO A 211 7.29 1.35 24.14
CA PRO A 211 7.88 1.59 22.84
C PRO A 211 7.00 2.53 22.00
N ALA A 212 7.56 3.64 21.53
CA ALA A 212 6.84 4.66 20.77
C ALA A 212 6.13 4.12 19.51
N ILE A 213 6.68 3.04 18.93
CA ILE A 213 6.13 2.38 17.74
C ILE A 213 4.73 1.75 17.99
N ILE A 214 4.36 1.49 19.24
CA ILE A 214 3.05 0.91 19.58
C ILE A 214 1.92 1.93 19.34
N LEU A 215 2.20 3.23 19.50
CA LEU A 215 1.18 4.27 19.37
C LEU A 215 0.53 4.29 17.97
N PRO A 216 1.29 4.45 16.86
CA PRO A 216 0.70 4.42 15.54
C PRO A 216 0.01 3.08 15.22
N PHE A 217 0.55 1.97 15.73
CA PHE A 217 -0.09 0.66 15.58
C PHE A 217 -1.48 0.61 16.18
N ILE A 218 -1.63 1.00 17.45
CA ILE A 218 -2.93 0.99 18.15
C ILE A 218 -3.92 1.92 17.45
N ILE A 219 -3.47 3.12 17.02
CA ILE A 219 -4.34 4.06 16.33
C ILE A 219 -4.79 3.48 14.97
N GLY A 220 -3.91 2.80 14.27
CA GLY A 220 -4.24 2.09 13.02
C GLY A 220 -5.31 1.01 13.25
N VAL A 221 -5.13 0.17 14.28
CA VAL A 221 -6.12 -0.85 14.69
C VAL A 221 -7.48 -0.21 14.96
N ILE A 222 -7.52 0.80 15.82
CA ILE A 222 -8.78 1.47 16.22
C ILE A 222 -9.42 2.14 14.99
N GLY A 223 -8.64 2.84 14.18
CA GLY A 223 -9.10 3.50 12.96
C GLY A 223 -9.75 2.51 11.99
N ASN A 224 -9.11 1.37 11.76
CA ASN A 224 -9.68 0.33 10.91
C ASN A 224 -10.91 -0.34 11.54
N MET A 225 -10.89 -0.66 12.82
CA MET A 225 -12.03 -1.26 13.52
C MET A 225 -13.30 -0.38 13.44
N ILE A 226 -13.14 0.94 13.55
CA ILE A 226 -14.27 1.88 13.49
C ILE A 226 -14.80 2.03 12.06
N THR A 227 -13.90 2.10 11.07
CA THR A 227 -14.26 2.49 9.70
C THR A 227 -14.41 1.30 8.75
N GLY A 228 -13.82 0.16 9.08
CA GLY A 228 -13.72 -0.99 8.18
C GLY A 228 -12.82 -0.74 6.96
N SER A 229 -11.99 0.32 7.00
CA SER A 229 -11.14 0.75 5.88
C SER A 229 -9.68 0.88 6.30
N THR A 230 -8.82 0.03 5.76
CA THR A 230 -7.37 0.10 5.97
C THR A 230 -6.80 1.46 5.56
N THR A 231 -7.23 2.00 4.43
CA THR A 231 -6.81 3.33 3.95
C THR A 231 -7.10 4.42 4.97
N VAL A 232 -8.32 4.44 5.54
CA VAL A 232 -8.70 5.42 6.58
C VAL A 232 -7.90 5.18 7.86
N GLY A 233 -7.71 3.93 8.27
CA GLY A 233 -6.92 3.58 9.45
C GLY A 233 -5.48 4.08 9.36
N VAL A 234 -4.80 3.83 8.24
CA VAL A 234 -3.42 4.29 7.98
C VAL A 234 -3.32 5.81 8.01
N ILE A 235 -4.22 6.52 7.31
CA ILE A 235 -4.22 7.98 7.24
C ILE A 235 -4.51 8.58 8.62
N THR A 236 -5.45 8.01 9.37
CA THR A 236 -5.77 8.45 10.73
C THR A 236 -4.58 8.29 11.66
N ALA A 237 -3.91 7.13 11.63
CA ALA A 237 -2.71 6.90 12.42
C ALA A 237 -1.62 7.92 12.09
N ALA A 238 -1.33 8.13 10.81
CA ALA A 238 -0.37 9.11 10.35
C ALA A 238 -0.71 10.54 10.81
N SER A 239 -1.99 10.94 10.69
CA SER A 239 -2.45 12.28 11.06
C SER A 239 -2.29 12.58 12.55
N ILE A 240 -2.59 11.62 13.40
CA ILE A 240 -2.50 11.78 14.86
C ILE A 240 -1.03 11.74 15.32
N VAL A 241 -0.21 10.88 14.72
CA VAL A 241 1.18 10.68 15.15
C VAL A 241 2.14 11.71 14.56
N ALA A 242 1.84 12.27 13.39
CA ALA A 242 2.71 13.25 12.72
C ALA A 242 3.20 14.39 13.63
N PRO A 243 2.36 15.03 14.47
CA PRO A 243 2.81 16.08 15.38
C PRO A 243 3.68 15.59 16.55
N MET A 244 3.73 14.29 16.79
CA MET A 244 4.43 13.68 17.93
C MET A 244 5.76 13.03 17.56
N LEU A 245 6.10 12.94 16.28
CA LEU A 245 7.25 12.18 15.77
C LEU A 245 8.57 12.58 16.44
N SER A 246 8.84 13.89 16.53
CA SER A 246 10.06 14.43 17.12
C SER A 246 10.13 14.15 18.63
N SER A 247 9.02 14.32 19.34
CA SER A 247 8.93 14.11 20.79
C SER A 247 9.05 12.64 21.19
N LEU A 248 8.56 11.75 20.34
CA LEU A 248 8.64 10.30 20.53
C LEU A 248 9.94 9.69 19.96
N GLN A 249 10.79 10.50 19.32
CA GLN A 249 12.01 10.05 18.62
C GLN A 249 11.74 8.93 17.62
N LEU A 250 10.58 8.98 16.97
CA LEU A 250 10.14 7.97 16.01
C LEU A 250 10.42 8.45 14.57
N SER A 251 11.05 7.60 13.76
CA SER A 251 11.24 7.94 12.35
C SER A 251 9.91 7.94 11.59
N PRO A 252 9.74 8.84 10.60
CA PRO A 252 8.54 8.91 9.78
C PRO A 252 8.16 7.57 9.15
N GLU A 253 9.15 6.83 8.63
CA GLU A 253 8.94 5.53 8.02
C GLU A 253 8.45 4.48 9.02
N ALA A 254 9.04 4.45 10.23
CA ALA A 254 8.61 3.52 11.28
C ALA A 254 7.19 3.83 11.75
N ALA A 255 6.84 5.11 11.90
CA ALA A 255 5.49 5.53 12.28
C ALA A 255 4.45 5.11 11.22
N MET A 256 4.75 5.39 9.95
CA MET A 256 3.88 5.02 8.83
C MET A 256 3.68 3.52 8.75
N LEU A 257 4.77 2.73 8.76
CA LEU A 257 4.71 1.27 8.67
C LEU A 257 3.98 0.64 9.85
N SER A 258 4.19 1.17 11.05
CA SER A 258 3.49 0.71 12.25
C SER A 258 1.99 0.98 12.18
N GLY A 259 1.58 2.19 11.80
CA GLY A 259 0.18 2.55 11.61
C GLY A 259 -0.48 1.71 10.51
N ALA A 260 0.23 1.49 9.42
CA ALA A 260 -0.22 0.63 8.32
C ALA A 260 -0.40 -0.83 8.77
N SER A 261 0.54 -1.36 9.55
CA SER A 261 0.45 -2.73 10.08
C SER A 261 -0.72 -2.91 11.05
N GLY A 262 -1.04 -1.87 11.84
CA GLY A 262 -2.21 -1.89 12.74
C GLY A 262 -3.54 -1.81 11.99
N SER A 263 -3.55 -1.26 10.78
CA SER A 263 -4.76 -1.10 9.97
C SER A 263 -5.11 -2.33 9.11
N VAL A 264 -4.27 -3.36 9.07
CA VAL A 264 -4.52 -4.62 8.35
C VAL A 264 -5.36 -5.59 9.18
#